data_ad13cc95cf41b38d70be0b0833f7a832
#
_entry.id   ad13cc95cf41b38d70be0b0833f7a832
#
_cell.length_a   1.000
_cell.length_b   1.000
_cell.length_c   1.000
_cell.angle_alpha   90.00
_cell.angle_beta   90.00
_cell.angle_gamma   90.00
#
_symmetry.space_group_name_H-M   'P 1'
#
loop_
_entity.id
_entity.type
_entity.pdbx_description
1 polymer ?
#
loop_
_entity_poly.entity_id
_entity_poly.type
_entity_poly.pdbx_seq_one_letter_code
_entity_poly.pdbx_strand_id
1 'polypeptide(L)'
;MRVTAHEISLTQRHVWRSAREAIPVQRALVVEVEQDGVTGFGEASAFMTAHYNSGVDQLHADLRRIAPLLADLGPDDPFAVWRRLFAALPDSPFVLAALDTAVHDLRARLLGVPLWRALALDSPQELRSSFSIGLDETEMMVHKLCERPGWAAYKVKLADPGDLTVLEELRRHTSAPFYVDGNCGWTLSRLLPVLPALQDLGVQLIEQPFPRSAWWDTRTLKQHSPIPVIADESITSMQDFAACAEAFDGINV
;
A
#
# COMPACT_ATOMS: atom_id res chain seq x y z
N MET A 1 -23.87 -15.30 3.94
CA MET A 1 -23.66 -13.96 3.30
C MET A 1 -23.73 -14.07 1.79
N ARG A 2 -24.28 -13.08 1.09
CA ARG A 2 -24.33 -12.99 -0.39
C ARG A 2 -23.22 -12.07 -0.87
N VAL A 3 -22.55 -12.45 -1.97
CA VAL A 3 -21.44 -11.68 -2.54
C VAL A 3 -21.81 -11.17 -3.92
N THR A 4 -21.54 -9.89 -4.19
CA THR A 4 -21.66 -9.24 -5.50
C THR A 4 -20.36 -8.49 -5.79
N ALA A 5 -19.97 -8.39 -7.06
CA ALA A 5 -18.79 -7.63 -7.45
C ALA A 5 -19.10 -6.69 -8.62
N HIS A 6 -18.54 -5.49 -8.54
CA HIS A 6 -18.66 -4.46 -9.56
C HIS A 6 -17.26 -4.09 -10.05
N GLU A 7 -17.03 -4.27 -11.34
CA GLU A 7 -15.79 -3.79 -11.94
C GLU A 7 -15.84 -2.27 -12.11
N ILE A 8 -14.79 -1.59 -11.67
CA ILE A 8 -14.60 -0.16 -11.85
C ILE A 8 -13.29 0.13 -12.58
N SER A 9 -13.27 1.22 -13.32
CA SER A 9 -12.09 1.74 -14.00
C SER A 9 -11.87 3.19 -13.60
N LEU A 10 -10.76 3.47 -12.95
CA LEU A 10 -10.40 4.78 -12.43
C LEU A 10 -9.32 5.39 -13.33
N THR A 11 -9.70 6.34 -14.16
CA THR A 11 -8.73 7.08 -14.98
C THR A 11 -7.88 7.96 -14.06
N GLN A 12 -6.57 7.78 -14.14
CA GLN A 12 -5.63 8.58 -13.36
C GLN A 12 -5.59 10.02 -13.90
N ARG A 13 -5.64 11.03 -13.03
CA ARG A 13 -5.49 12.44 -13.42
C ARG A 13 -4.14 12.69 -14.08
N HIS A 14 -3.09 12.11 -13.54
CA HIS A 14 -1.76 11.98 -14.12
C HIS A 14 -1.43 10.50 -14.21
N VAL A 15 -0.82 10.07 -15.30
CA VAL A 15 -0.38 8.67 -15.41
C VAL A 15 0.50 8.34 -14.20
N TRP A 16 0.09 7.32 -13.43
CA TRP A 16 0.87 6.88 -12.30
C TRP A 16 2.12 6.15 -12.79
N ARG A 17 3.30 6.64 -12.40
CA ARG A 17 4.58 6.03 -12.77
C ARG A 17 5.39 5.70 -11.54
N SER A 18 5.99 4.52 -11.57
CA SER A 18 7.05 4.08 -10.66
C SER A 18 8.28 3.67 -11.48
N ALA A 19 9.34 3.23 -10.84
CA ALA A 19 10.51 2.69 -11.54
C ALA A 19 10.20 1.48 -12.45
N ARG A 20 8.99 0.89 -12.37
CA ARG A 20 8.65 -0.39 -13.01
C ARG A 20 7.46 -0.33 -13.94
N GLU A 21 6.56 0.63 -13.78
CA GLU A 21 5.26 0.62 -14.47
C GLU A 21 4.71 2.02 -14.72
N ALA A 22 3.80 2.11 -15.68
CA ALA A 22 3.00 3.29 -15.96
C ALA A 22 1.53 2.88 -16.06
N ILE A 23 0.69 3.39 -15.17
CA ILE A 23 -0.73 3.03 -15.04
C ILE A 23 -1.59 4.25 -15.36
N PRO A 24 -2.16 4.36 -16.57
CA PRO A 24 -3.09 5.43 -16.92
C PRO A 24 -4.50 5.20 -16.37
N VAL A 25 -4.89 3.93 -16.20
CA VAL A 25 -6.20 3.53 -15.69
C VAL A 25 -6.02 2.41 -14.69
N GLN A 26 -6.46 2.62 -13.45
CA GLN A 26 -6.52 1.57 -12.44
C GLN A 26 -7.87 0.86 -12.54
N ARG A 27 -7.83 -0.48 -12.75
CA ARG A 27 -9.02 -1.33 -12.69
C ARG A 27 -9.10 -2.00 -11.32
N ALA A 28 -10.30 -2.13 -10.80
CA ALA A 28 -10.54 -2.79 -9.52
C ALA A 28 -11.91 -3.47 -9.50
N LEU A 29 -12.11 -4.39 -8.56
CA LEU A 29 -13.41 -4.92 -8.19
C LEU A 29 -13.82 -4.33 -6.84
N VAL A 30 -14.94 -3.64 -6.79
CA VAL A 30 -15.64 -3.36 -5.54
C VAL A 30 -16.49 -4.58 -5.19
N VAL A 31 -16.21 -5.18 -4.05
CA VAL A 31 -16.89 -6.37 -3.55
C VAL A 31 -17.90 -5.95 -2.49
N GLU A 32 -19.15 -6.37 -2.67
CA GLU A 32 -20.22 -6.23 -1.70
C GLU A 32 -20.48 -7.57 -1.02
N VAL A 33 -20.54 -7.57 0.30
CA VAL A 33 -21.00 -8.71 1.10
C VAL A 33 -22.24 -8.29 1.86
N GLU A 34 -23.36 -8.98 1.63
CA GLU A 34 -24.67 -8.61 2.17
C GLU A 34 -25.21 -9.70 3.07
N GLN A 35 -25.77 -9.30 4.21
CA GLN A 35 -26.59 -10.12 5.09
C GLN A 35 -27.66 -9.26 5.79
N ASP A 36 -28.87 -9.80 5.90
CA ASP A 36 -30.00 -9.17 6.61
C ASP A 36 -30.32 -7.73 6.13
N GLY A 37 -30.12 -7.47 4.84
CA GLY A 37 -30.37 -6.15 4.22
C GLY A 37 -29.27 -5.11 4.48
N VAL A 38 -28.17 -5.49 5.12
CA VAL A 38 -26.99 -4.64 5.35
C VAL A 38 -25.86 -5.09 4.44
N THR A 39 -25.15 -4.14 3.84
CA THR A 39 -24.03 -4.39 2.91
C THR A 39 -22.74 -3.83 3.47
N GLY A 40 -21.68 -4.65 3.49
CA GLY A 40 -20.31 -4.23 3.72
C GLY A 40 -19.52 -4.22 2.40
N PHE A 41 -18.49 -3.38 2.31
CA PHE A 41 -17.73 -3.13 1.09
C PHE A 41 -16.24 -3.42 1.26
N GLY A 42 -15.61 -3.93 0.20
CA GLY A 42 -14.17 -4.08 0.07
C GLY A 42 -13.73 -3.90 -1.37
N GLU A 43 -12.43 -3.72 -1.60
CA GLU A 43 -11.87 -3.52 -2.93
C GLU A 43 -10.70 -4.46 -3.20
N ALA A 44 -10.68 -5.06 -4.39
CA ALA A 44 -9.54 -5.77 -4.94
C ALA A 44 -9.02 -5.00 -6.16
N SER A 45 -7.88 -4.34 -6.02
CA SER A 45 -7.20 -3.67 -7.12
C SER A 45 -6.52 -4.67 -8.04
N ALA A 46 -6.63 -4.46 -9.35
CA ALA A 46 -5.92 -5.27 -10.33
C ALA A 46 -4.46 -4.80 -10.45
N PHE A 47 -3.53 -5.71 -10.17
CA PHE A 47 -2.10 -5.46 -10.31
C PHE A 47 -1.44 -6.48 -11.22
N MET A 48 -0.82 -6.00 -12.32
CA MET A 48 -0.05 -6.80 -13.26
C MET A 48 1.40 -6.32 -13.22
N THR A 49 2.12 -6.73 -12.20
CA THR A 49 3.53 -6.36 -11.97
C THR A 49 4.41 -7.59 -11.94
N ALA A 50 5.71 -7.42 -11.84
CA ALA A 50 6.64 -8.53 -11.67
C ALA A 50 6.40 -9.36 -10.37
N HIS A 51 5.70 -8.78 -9.39
CA HIS A 51 5.40 -9.41 -8.11
C HIS A 51 3.98 -9.93 -8.01
N TYR A 52 3.03 -9.30 -8.72
CA TYR A 52 1.61 -9.59 -8.64
C TYR A 52 1.05 -9.81 -10.06
N ASN A 53 0.59 -11.01 -10.32
CA ASN A 53 -0.08 -11.36 -11.58
C ASN A 53 -1.60 -11.47 -11.33
N SER A 54 -2.22 -10.36 -10.95
CA SER A 54 -3.61 -10.28 -10.51
C SER A 54 -4.41 -9.32 -11.39
N GLY A 55 -4.66 -9.73 -12.64
CA GLY A 55 -5.53 -9.02 -13.56
C GLY A 55 -7.01 -9.15 -13.17
N VAL A 56 -7.86 -8.26 -13.68
CA VAL A 56 -9.30 -8.24 -13.36
C VAL A 56 -9.99 -9.58 -13.64
N ASP A 57 -9.67 -10.25 -14.74
CA ASP A 57 -10.26 -11.56 -15.06
C ASP A 57 -9.90 -12.62 -14.01
N GLN A 58 -8.65 -12.58 -13.50
CA GLN A 58 -8.22 -13.46 -12.41
C GLN A 58 -8.95 -13.15 -11.11
N LEU A 59 -9.10 -11.87 -10.76
CA LEU A 59 -9.88 -11.45 -9.59
C LEU A 59 -11.32 -11.95 -9.65
N HIS A 60 -11.98 -11.84 -10.81
CA HIS A 60 -13.31 -12.39 -11.03
C HIS A 60 -13.36 -13.92 -10.90
N ALA A 61 -12.36 -14.61 -11.45
CA ALA A 61 -12.29 -16.07 -11.37
C ALA A 61 -12.12 -16.53 -9.92
N ASP A 62 -11.23 -15.89 -9.17
CA ASP A 62 -10.97 -16.19 -7.76
C ASP A 62 -12.20 -15.89 -6.89
N LEU A 63 -12.85 -14.75 -7.12
CA LEU A 63 -14.07 -14.40 -6.40
C LEU A 63 -15.20 -15.42 -6.65
N ARG A 64 -15.44 -15.84 -7.90
CA ARG A 64 -16.44 -16.86 -8.22
C ARG A 64 -16.15 -18.20 -7.54
N ARG A 65 -14.86 -18.55 -7.39
CA ARG A 65 -14.44 -19.80 -6.75
C ARG A 65 -14.67 -19.78 -5.25
N ILE A 66 -14.51 -18.63 -4.60
CA ILE A 66 -14.56 -18.53 -3.14
C ILE A 66 -15.91 -18.04 -2.60
N ALA A 67 -16.69 -17.28 -3.37
CA ALA A 67 -17.97 -16.73 -2.93
C ALA A 67 -18.97 -17.76 -2.39
N PRO A 68 -19.07 -19.00 -2.92
CA PRO A 68 -19.96 -20.01 -2.38
C PRO A 68 -19.68 -20.37 -0.91
N LEU A 69 -18.42 -20.27 -0.45
CA LEU A 69 -18.07 -20.54 0.94
C LEU A 69 -18.67 -19.52 1.91
N LEU A 70 -18.93 -18.30 1.45
CA LEU A 70 -19.51 -17.23 2.26
C LEU A 70 -21.01 -17.44 2.51
N ALA A 71 -21.70 -18.22 1.67
CA ALA A 71 -23.12 -18.50 1.85
C ALA A 71 -23.40 -19.22 3.19
N ASP A 72 -22.48 -20.07 3.64
CA ASP A 72 -22.58 -20.84 4.85
C ASP A 72 -21.91 -20.18 6.08
N LEU A 73 -21.40 -18.97 5.93
CA LEU A 73 -20.70 -18.23 6.99
C LEU A 73 -21.49 -16.99 7.40
N GLY A 74 -21.41 -16.67 8.70
CA GLY A 74 -21.94 -15.41 9.25
C GLY A 74 -20.81 -14.40 9.51
N PRO A 75 -21.13 -13.10 9.65
CA PRO A 75 -20.15 -12.03 9.90
C PRO A 75 -19.77 -11.89 11.38
N ASP A 76 -20.25 -12.74 12.27
CA ASP A 76 -20.05 -12.61 13.72
C ASP A 76 -18.59 -12.77 14.16
N ASP A 77 -17.83 -13.59 13.45
CA ASP A 77 -16.39 -13.76 13.64
C ASP A 77 -15.66 -13.56 12.30
N PRO A 78 -15.31 -12.30 11.90
CA PRO A 78 -14.58 -12.03 10.67
C PRO A 78 -13.24 -12.78 10.59
N PHE A 79 -12.55 -12.96 11.72
CA PHE A 79 -11.27 -13.69 11.74
C PHE A 79 -11.46 -15.19 11.44
N ALA A 80 -12.57 -15.79 11.88
CA ALA A 80 -12.88 -17.17 11.48
C ALA A 80 -13.25 -17.25 9.99
N VAL A 81 -13.99 -16.27 9.47
CA VAL A 81 -14.26 -16.15 8.02
C VAL A 81 -12.96 -16.07 7.25
N TRP A 82 -12.06 -15.13 7.61
CA TRP A 82 -10.76 -14.98 6.96
C TRP A 82 -9.96 -16.29 6.93
N ARG A 83 -9.83 -16.99 8.05
CA ARG A 83 -9.12 -18.29 8.11
C ARG A 83 -9.68 -19.33 7.14
N ARG A 84 -11.00 -19.37 7.00
CA ARG A 84 -11.68 -20.29 6.06
C ARG A 84 -11.41 -19.91 4.60
N LEU A 85 -11.47 -18.62 4.29
CA LEU A 85 -11.20 -18.10 2.95
C LEU A 85 -9.73 -18.29 2.58
N PHE A 86 -8.80 -17.98 3.47
CA PHE A 86 -7.37 -18.17 3.27
C PHE A 86 -7.00 -19.64 3.02
N ALA A 87 -7.58 -20.57 3.79
CA ALA A 87 -7.35 -22.00 3.59
C ALA A 87 -7.83 -22.50 2.21
N ALA A 88 -8.87 -21.86 1.65
CA ALA A 88 -9.43 -22.23 0.34
C ALA A 88 -8.73 -21.56 -0.84
N LEU A 89 -8.13 -20.39 -0.65
CA LEU A 89 -7.55 -19.56 -1.72
C LEU A 89 -6.31 -18.77 -1.26
N PRO A 90 -5.25 -19.46 -0.78
CA PRO A 90 -4.08 -18.77 -0.20
C PRO A 90 -3.31 -17.91 -1.21
N ASP A 91 -3.44 -18.20 -2.51
CA ASP A 91 -2.67 -17.54 -3.59
C ASP A 91 -3.38 -16.32 -4.20
N SER A 92 -4.50 -15.87 -3.62
CA SER A 92 -5.26 -14.72 -4.12
C SER A 92 -5.41 -13.62 -3.07
N PRO A 93 -4.31 -12.96 -2.66
CA PRO A 93 -4.33 -12.01 -1.55
C PRO A 93 -5.26 -10.81 -1.79
N PHE A 94 -5.41 -10.34 -3.03
CA PHE A 94 -6.26 -9.19 -3.35
C PHE A 94 -7.75 -9.49 -3.13
N VAL A 95 -8.23 -10.66 -3.56
CA VAL A 95 -9.63 -11.08 -3.33
C VAL A 95 -9.86 -11.37 -1.86
N LEU A 96 -8.88 -11.99 -1.18
CA LEU A 96 -8.96 -12.23 0.26
C LEU A 96 -9.05 -10.92 1.04
N ALA A 97 -8.21 -9.93 0.72
CA ALA A 97 -8.24 -8.61 1.36
C ALA A 97 -9.58 -7.89 1.13
N ALA A 98 -10.11 -7.95 -0.10
CA ALA A 98 -11.42 -7.36 -0.40
C ALA A 98 -12.56 -8.00 0.40
N LEU A 99 -12.58 -9.33 0.49
CA LEU A 99 -13.61 -10.05 1.24
C LEU A 99 -13.45 -9.84 2.75
N ASP A 100 -12.24 -9.83 3.26
CA ASP A 100 -11.95 -9.56 4.68
C ASP A 100 -12.43 -8.16 5.08
N THR A 101 -12.07 -7.15 4.28
CA THR A 101 -12.53 -5.78 4.47
C THR A 101 -14.05 -5.69 4.43
N ALA A 102 -14.70 -6.32 3.44
CA ALA A 102 -16.15 -6.30 3.30
C ALA A 102 -16.88 -6.96 4.47
N VAL A 103 -16.36 -8.09 5.00
CA VAL A 103 -16.95 -8.79 6.14
C VAL A 103 -16.78 -7.98 7.43
N HIS A 104 -15.63 -7.35 7.64
CA HIS A 104 -15.41 -6.47 8.77
C HIS A 104 -16.32 -5.22 8.71
N ASP A 105 -16.48 -4.60 7.53
CA ASP A 105 -17.39 -3.46 7.33
C ASP A 105 -18.84 -3.87 7.57
N LEU A 106 -19.27 -5.02 7.02
CA LEU A 106 -20.60 -5.58 7.25
C LEU A 106 -20.89 -5.76 8.75
N ARG A 107 -19.96 -6.39 9.48
CA ARG A 107 -20.11 -6.60 10.92
C ARG A 107 -20.25 -5.27 11.67
N ALA A 108 -19.40 -4.30 11.39
CA ALA A 108 -19.45 -2.99 12.04
C ALA A 108 -20.77 -2.28 11.78
N ARG A 109 -21.29 -2.35 10.55
CA ARG A 109 -22.60 -1.81 10.16
C ARG A 109 -23.77 -2.51 10.83
N LEU A 110 -23.76 -3.84 10.92
CA LEU A 110 -24.76 -4.62 11.65
C LEU A 110 -24.80 -4.26 13.14
N LEU A 111 -23.63 -4.00 13.74
CA LEU A 111 -23.49 -3.55 15.13
C LEU A 111 -23.86 -2.06 15.32
N GLY A 112 -23.99 -1.28 14.24
CA GLY A 112 -24.25 0.16 14.30
C GLY A 112 -23.10 0.97 14.90
N VAL A 113 -21.85 0.49 14.79
CA VAL A 113 -20.68 1.15 15.37
C VAL A 113 -19.55 1.28 14.32
N PRO A 114 -18.63 2.25 14.48
CA PRO A 114 -17.45 2.31 13.60
C PRO A 114 -16.56 1.07 13.79
N LEU A 115 -15.83 0.69 12.70
CA LEU A 115 -15.01 -0.52 12.68
C LEU A 115 -13.99 -0.60 13.81
N TRP A 116 -13.31 0.50 14.13
CA TRP A 116 -12.34 0.51 15.24
C TRP A 116 -12.97 0.10 16.58
N ARG A 117 -14.23 0.49 16.82
CA ARG A 117 -14.98 0.08 18.04
C ARG A 117 -15.40 -1.39 17.97
N ALA A 118 -15.82 -1.87 16.78
CA ALA A 118 -16.14 -3.29 16.58
C ALA A 118 -14.91 -4.19 16.83
N LEU A 119 -13.72 -3.68 16.60
CA LEU A 119 -12.43 -4.33 16.86
C LEU A 119 -11.90 -4.11 18.29
N ALA A 120 -12.68 -3.46 19.17
CA ALA A 120 -12.29 -3.09 20.53
C ALA A 120 -10.97 -2.29 20.59
N LEU A 121 -10.70 -1.48 19.59
CA LEU A 121 -9.58 -0.56 19.58
C LEU A 121 -9.97 0.76 20.25
N ASP A 122 -8.96 1.49 20.76
CA ASP A 122 -9.16 2.85 21.23
C ASP A 122 -9.60 3.77 20.10
N SER A 123 -10.22 4.91 20.43
CA SER A 123 -10.57 5.91 19.44
C SER A 123 -9.35 6.30 18.61
N PRO A 124 -9.44 6.28 17.29
CA PRO A 124 -8.29 6.59 16.46
C PRO A 124 -7.82 8.02 16.75
N GLN A 125 -6.53 8.17 16.99
CA GLN A 125 -5.89 9.47 16.99
C GLN A 125 -5.88 10.01 15.56
N GLU A 126 -5.64 11.32 15.42
CA GLU A 126 -5.52 11.93 14.11
C GLU A 126 -4.35 11.32 13.33
N LEU A 127 -4.67 10.45 12.37
CA LEU A 127 -3.69 9.85 11.47
C LEU A 127 -3.44 10.82 10.31
N ARG A 128 -2.16 11.11 10.06
CA ARG A 128 -1.74 11.97 8.96
C ARG A 128 -1.44 11.12 7.74
N SER A 129 -2.10 11.43 6.64
CA SER A 129 -1.80 10.82 5.34
C SER A 129 -0.76 11.63 4.58
N SER A 130 -0.06 10.98 3.64
CA SER A 130 0.84 11.62 2.67
C SER A 130 0.20 11.66 1.28
N PHE A 131 0.59 12.66 0.47
CA PHE A 131 0.26 12.70 -0.95
C PHE A 131 1.41 12.11 -1.77
N SER A 132 1.11 11.11 -2.61
CA SER A 132 2.12 10.44 -3.41
C SER A 132 2.35 11.13 -4.76
N ILE A 133 3.61 11.45 -5.05
CA ILE A 133 4.08 12.00 -6.32
C ILE A 133 4.81 10.89 -7.06
N GLY A 134 4.17 10.35 -8.11
CA GLY A 134 4.79 9.35 -8.98
C GLY A 134 5.87 9.94 -9.87
N LEU A 135 6.79 9.09 -10.36
CA LEU A 135 7.89 9.48 -11.24
C LEU A 135 7.38 10.23 -12.48
N ASP A 136 8.03 11.33 -12.78
CA ASP A 136 7.84 12.11 -14.01
C ASP A 136 9.04 13.04 -14.20
N GLU A 137 9.00 13.89 -15.26
CA GLU A 137 9.91 15.03 -15.38
C GLU A 137 9.74 15.96 -14.18
N THR A 138 10.81 16.61 -13.74
CA THR A 138 10.84 17.44 -12.52
C THR A 138 9.73 18.49 -12.50
N GLU A 139 9.49 19.18 -13.62
CA GLU A 139 8.45 20.20 -13.75
C GLU A 139 7.05 19.62 -13.53
N MET A 140 6.80 18.39 -14.01
CA MET A 140 5.53 17.71 -13.79
C MET A 140 5.38 17.26 -12.34
N MET A 141 6.44 16.81 -11.68
CA MET A 141 6.41 16.44 -10.26
C MET A 141 6.12 17.68 -9.38
N VAL A 142 6.72 18.82 -9.69
CA VAL A 142 6.40 20.11 -9.06
C VAL A 142 4.93 20.49 -9.31
N HIS A 143 4.46 20.35 -10.54
CA HIS A 143 3.05 20.61 -10.88
C HIS A 143 2.10 19.77 -10.02
N LYS A 144 2.34 18.45 -9.90
CA LYS A 144 1.56 17.54 -9.05
C LYS A 144 1.55 17.95 -7.58
N LEU A 145 2.69 18.40 -7.05
CA LEU A 145 2.78 18.94 -5.68
C LEU A 145 1.93 20.20 -5.52
N CYS A 146 2.09 21.15 -6.45
CA CYS A 146 1.39 22.45 -6.41
C CYS A 146 -0.13 22.31 -6.62
N GLU A 147 -0.61 21.28 -7.31
CA GLU A 147 -2.04 20.97 -7.42
C GLU A 147 -2.65 20.50 -6.09
N ARG A 148 -1.84 20.01 -5.15
CA ARG A 148 -2.27 19.43 -3.89
C ARG A 148 -1.46 19.99 -2.71
N PRO A 149 -1.55 21.30 -2.45
CA PRO A 149 -0.82 21.93 -1.35
C PRO A 149 -1.39 21.53 0.02
N GLY A 150 -0.57 21.66 1.07
CA GLY A 150 -1.01 21.56 2.46
C GLY A 150 -1.13 20.14 3.01
N TRP A 151 -0.59 19.14 2.34
CA TRP A 151 -0.49 17.80 2.89
C TRP A 151 0.53 17.72 4.03
N ALA A 152 0.27 16.84 4.99
CA ALA A 152 1.14 16.64 6.15
C ALA A 152 2.52 16.09 5.75
N ALA A 153 2.62 15.37 4.63
CA ALA A 153 3.83 14.86 4.02
C ALA A 153 3.61 14.58 2.53
N TYR A 154 4.69 14.54 1.75
CA TYR A 154 4.68 14.11 0.35
C TYR A 154 5.55 12.86 0.20
N LYS A 155 4.95 11.77 -0.32
CA LYS A 155 5.69 10.57 -0.69
C LYS A 155 6.18 10.74 -2.13
N VAL A 156 7.49 10.76 -2.33
CA VAL A 156 8.13 11.03 -3.63
C VAL A 156 8.80 9.75 -4.12
N LYS A 157 8.40 9.30 -5.31
CA LYS A 157 9.08 8.18 -5.97
C LYS A 157 10.32 8.70 -6.68
N LEU A 158 11.47 8.08 -6.42
CA LEU A 158 12.74 8.43 -7.03
C LEU A 158 13.34 7.22 -7.76
N ALA A 159 13.74 7.43 -9.02
CA ALA A 159 14.42 6.39 -9.79
C ALA A 159 15.85 6.12 -9.29
N ASP A 160 16.56 7.15 -8.84
CA ASP A 160 17.91 7.09 -8.30
C ASP A 160 18.00 7.94 -7.02
N PRO A 161 18.53 7.43 -5.92
CA PRO A 161 18.67 8.21 -4.68
C PRO A 161 19.63 9.38 -4.80
N GLY A 162 20.54 9.35 -5.80
CA GLY A 162 21.50 10.42 -6.08
C GLY A 162 20.92 11.56 -6.93
N ASP A 163 19.72 11.45 -7.45
CA ASP A 163 19.04 12.54 -8.15
C ASP A 163 18.37 13.48 -7.15
N LEU A 164 19.19 14.28 -6.47
CA LEU A 164 18.73 15.25 -5.48
C LEU A 164 18.01 16.44 -6.12
N THR A 165 18.21 16.70 -7.41
CA THR A 165 17.64 17.85 -8.12
C THR A 165 16.12 17.90 -8.02
N VAL A 166 15.48 16.75 -8.12
CA VAL A 166 14.02 16.62 -7.97
C VAL A 166 13.57 17.07 -6.57
N LEU A 167 14.23 16.58 -5.52
CA LEU A 167 13.89 16.95 -4.15
C LEU A 167 14.21 18.40 -3.83
N GLU A 168 15.33 18.93 -4.35
CA GLU A 168 15.70 20.34 -4.22
C GLU A 168 14.64 21.25 -4.84
N GLU A 169 14.16 20.89 -6.03
CA GLU A 169 13.12 21.66 -6.71
C GLU A 169 11.78 21.57 -5.96
N LEU A 170 11.35 20.38 -5.56
CA LEU A 170 10.13 20.20 -4.76
C LEU A 170 10.20 20.97 -3.43
N ARG A 171 11.38 21.00 -2.79
CA ARG A 171 11.61 21.72 -1.52
C ARG A 171 11.36 23.22 -1.61
N ARG A 172 11.53 23.83 -2.77
CA ARG A 172 11.22 25.27 -3.00
C ARG A 172 9.73 25.57 -2.87
N HIS A 173 8.87 24.56 -3.01
CA HIS A 173 7.41 24.71 -3.03
C HIS A 173 6.71 24.22 -1.76
N THR A 174 7.42 23.55 -0.85
CA THR A 174 6.83 23.05 0.41
C THR A 174 7.86 22.93 1.51
N SER A 175 7.42 23.12 2.76
CA SER A 175 8.19 22.78 3.97
C SER A 175 7.80 21.45 4.59
N ALA A 176 6.76 20.77 4.04
CA ALA A 176 6.31 19.48 4.54
C ALA A 176 7.39 18.39 4.36
N PRO A 177 7.49 17.40 5.24
CA PRO A 177 8.46 16.32 5.12
C PRO A 177 8.26 15.52 3.84
N PHE A 178 9.37 14.97 3.33
CA PHE A 178 9.36 13.99 2.25
C PHE A 178 9.51 12.58 2.80
N TYR A 179 8.77 11.64 2.20
CA TYR A 179 8.97 10.21 2.28
C TYR A 179 9.44 9.76 0.90
N VAL A 180 10.63 9.14 0.80
CA VAL A 180 11.15 8.72 -0.50
C VAL A 180 10.99 7.22 -0.67
N ASP A 181 10.56 6.81 -1.86
CA ASP A 181 10.28 5.42 -2.18
C ASP A 181 11.15 4.97 -3.36
N GLY A 182 12.02 3.98 -3.09
CA GLY A 182 12.93 3.39 -4.07
C GLY A 182 12.33 2.26 -4.89
N ASN A 183 11.17 1.71 -4.49
CA ASN A 183 10.49 0.56 -5.11
C ASN A 183 11.47 -0.56 -5.50
N CYS A 184 12.36 -0.96 -4.59
CA CYS A 184 13.40 -1.96 -4.76
C CYS A 184 14.44 -1.63 -5.85
N GLY A 185 14.56 -0.40 -6.31
CA GLY A 185 15.38 -0.03 -7.47
C GLY A 185 16.80 0.43 -7.17
N TRP A 186 17.12 0.69 -5.90
CA TRP A 186 18.40 1.30 -5.51
C TRP A 186 19.44 0.27 -5.09
N THR A 187 20.68 0.75 -4.87
CA THR A 187 21.78 -0.02 -4.28
C THR A 187 22.34 0.70 -3.07
N LEU A 188 22.91 -0.06 -2.14
CA LEU A 188 23.53 0.48 -0.94
C LEU A 188 24.64 1.49 -1.26
N SER A 189 25.48 1.19 -2.26
CA SER A 189 26.58 2.06 -2.68
C SER A 189 26.12 3.41 -3.25
N ARG A 190 24.91 3.47 -3.81
CA ARG A 190 24.31 4.72 -4.31
C ARG A 190 23.63 5.51 -3.20
N LEU A 191 23.00 4.84 -2.26
CA LEU A 191 22.20 5.48 -1.22
C LEU A 191 23.05 6.01 -0.05
N LEU A 192 24.01 5.24 0.46
CA LEU A 192 24.80 5.62 1.65
C LEU A 192 25.46 7.01 1.53
N PRO A 193 26.12 7.36 0.41
CA PRO A 193 26.80 8.67 0.30
C PRO A 193 25.86 9.88 0.34
N VAL A 194 24.58 9.70 -0.02
CA VAL A 194 23.62 10.78 -0.17
C VAL A 194 22.68 10.96 1.03
N LEU A 195 22.76 10.06 2.04
CA LEU A 195 21.93 10.14 3.23
C LEU A 195 21.94 11.51 3.93
N PRO A 196 23.12 12.17 4.12
CA PRO A 196 23.12 13.50 4.73
C PRO A 196 22.32 14.53 3.92
N ALA A 197 22.48 14.53 2.59
CA ALA A 197 21.77 15.44 1.72
C ALA A 197 20.25 15.17 1.70
N LEU A 198 19.83 13.90 1.73
CA LEU A 198 18.41 13.54 1.88
C LEU A 198 17.83 14.07 3.20
N GLN A 199 18.58 13.95 4.29
CA GLN A 199 18.17 14.49 5.60
C GLN A 199 18.06 16.01 5.58
N ASP A 200 19.02 16.71 4.99
CA ASP A 200 19.02 18.18 4.84
C ASP A 200 17.84 18.65 3.99
N LEU A 201 17.44 17.85 3.00
CA LEU A 201 16.26 18.10 2.17
C LEU A 201 14.94 17.74 2.87
N GLY A 202 14.99 17.30 4.13
CA GLY A 202 13.79 17.02 4.94
C GLY A 202 13.14 15.67 4.65
N VAL A 203 13.91 14.69 4.17
CA VAL A 203 13.45 13.31 4.07
C VAL A 203 13.35 12.71 5.47
N GLN A 204 12.19 12.17 5.83
CA GLN A 204 11.91 11.60 7.15
C GLN A 204 11.75 10.09 7.14
N LEU A 205 11.57 9.46 5.99
CA LEU A 205 11.63 8.01 5.84
C LEU A 205 12.06 7.60 4.43
N ILE A 206 12.67 6.42 4.33
CA ILE A 206 13.05 5.75 3.08
C ILE A 206 12.27 4.45 3.00
N GLU A 207 11.44 4.29 1.98
CA GLU A 207 10.63 3.10 1.75
C GLU A 207 11.27 2.21 0.70
N GLN A 208 11.35 0.93 0.99
CA GLN A 208 11.83 -0.17 0.13
C GLN A 208 12.94 0.21 -0.85
N PRO A 209 14.11 0.64 -0.37
CA PRO A 209 15.19 1.10 -1.26
C PRO A 209 15.73 -0.02 -2.15
N PHE A 210 15.85 -1.23 -1.60
CA PHE A 210 16.55 -2.35 -2.24
C PHE A 210 15.62 -3.51 -2.60
N PRO A 211 16.08 -4.40 -3.53
CA PRO A 211 15.36 -5.65 -3.82
C PRO A 211 15.05 -6.45 -2.56
N ARG A 212 13.91 -7.17 -2.54
CA ARG A 212 13.45 -8.00 -1.42
C ARG A 212 14.51 -8.98 -0.89
N SER A 213 15.39 -9.47 -1.76
CA SER A 213 16.46 -10.40 -1.41
C SER A 213 17.70 -9.75 -0.78
N ALA A 214 17.81 -8.42 -0.80
CA ALA A 214 18.99 -7.67 -0.36
C ALA A 214 19.00 -7.42 1.16
N TRP A 215 18.76 -8.47 1.95
CA TRP A 215 18.67 -8.38 3.41
C TRP A 215 19.93 -7.82 4.08
N TRP A 216 21.10 -8.19 3.55
CA TRP A 216 22.37 -7.70 4.10
C TRP A 216 22.52 -6.19 3.87
N ASP A 217 22.24 -5.70 2.66
CA ASP A 217 22.29 -4.28 2.32
C ASP A 217 21.31 -3.48 3.16
N THR A 218 20.10 -4.03 3.36
CA THR A 218 19.05 -3.37 4.16
C THR A 218 19.45 -3.25 5.63
N ARG A 219 19.98 -4.33 6.24
CA ARG A 219 20.49 -4.26 7.62
C ARG A 219 21.67 -3.28 7.74
N THR A 220 22.56 -3.26 6.76
CA THR A 220 23.69 -2.32 6.72
C THR A 220 23.17 -0.88 6.62
N LEU A 221 22.20 -0.63 5.77
CA LEU A 221 21.55 0.69 5.68
C LEU A 221 20.93 1.11 7.02
N LYS A 222 20.11 0.25 7.62
CA LYS A 222 19.47 0.51 8.92
C LYS A 222 20.48 0.91 10.01
N GLN A 223 21.66 0.27 10.03
CA GLN A 223 22.72 0.57 11.01
C GLN A 223 23.40 1.93 10.80
N HIS A 224 23.39 2.45 9.56
CA HIS A 224 24.13 3.68 9.20
C HIS A 224 23.23 4.86 8.87
N SER A 225 21.93 4.61 8.62
CA SER A 225 21.00 5.65 8.24
C SER A 225 20.44 6.39 9.45
N PRO A 226 20.50 7.73 9.46
CA PRO A 226 19.77 8.55 10.43
C PRO A 226 18.28 8.65 10.07
N ILE A 227 17.89 8.20 8.87
CA ILE A 227 16.53 8.23 8.35
C ILE A 227 15.95 6.82 8.47
N PRO A 228 14.77 6.63 9.09
CA PRO A 228 14.11 5.33 9.21
C PRO A 228 13.89 4.66 7.85
N VAL A 229 14.12 3.35 7.81
CA VAL A 229 13.96 2.52 6.61
C VAL A 229 12.74 1.62 6.78
N ILE A 230 11.78 1.71 5.85
CA ILE A 230 10.47 1.05 5.92
C ILE A 230 10.36 -0.04 4.86
N ALA A 231 9.88 -1.21 5.26
CA ALA A 231 9.57 -2.31 4.33
C ALA A 231 8.22 -2.08 3.65
N ASP A 232 8.14 -2.35 2.34
CA ASP A 232 6.90 -2.46 1.56
C ASP A 232 6.90 -3.82 0.85
N GLU A 233 7.53 -3.95 -0.31
CA GLU A 233 7.53 -5.21 -1.07
C GLU A 233 8.24 -6.37 -0.33
N SER A 234 9.03 -6.10 0.70
CA SER A 234 9.70 -7.14 1.50
C SER A 234 8.77 -7.84 2.49
N ILE A 235 7.59 -7.27 2.77
CA ILE A 235 6.59 -7.88 3.66
C ILE A 235 5.27 -8.08 2.91
N THR A 236 5.01 -9.32 2.51
CA THR A 236 3.78 -9.70 1.79
C THR A 236 2.96 -10.74 2.55
N SER A 237 3.52 -11.25 3.65
CA SER A 237 2.86 -12.22 4.51
C SER A 237 3.39 -12.15 5.93
N MET A 238 2.67 -12.77 6.87
CA MET A 238 3.13 -12.90 8.27
C MET A 238 4.47 -13.67 8.39
N GLN A 239 4.83 -14.48 7.40
CA GLN A 239 6.11 -15.22 7.42
C GLN A 239 7.31 -14.29 7.22
N ASP A 240 7.13 -13.15 6.55
CA ASP A 240 8.17 -12.16 6.29
C ASP A 240 8.44 -11.28 7.52
N PHE A 241 7.50 -11.26 8.49
CA PHE A 241 7.51 -10.30 9.60
C PHE A 241 8.82 -10.34 10.41
N ALA A 242 9.30 -11.52 10.78
CA ALA A 242 10.50 -11.66 11.61
C ALA A 242 11.75 -11.08 10.90
N ALA A 243 11.91 -11.39 9.61
CA ALA A 243 13.02 -10.88 8.82
C ALA A 243 12.94 -9.36 8.60
N CYS A 244 11.72 -8.84 8.37
CA CYS A 244 11.50 -7.40 8.22
C CYS A 244 11.75 -6.64 9.54
N ALA A 245 11.30 -7.14 10.69
CA ALA A 245 11.55 -6.52 11.99
C ALA A 245 13.06 -6.40 12.31
N GLU A 246 13.86 -7.35 11.83
CA GLU A 246 15.32 -7.31 11.98
C GLU A 246 15.98 -6.29 11.03
N ALA A 247 15.53 -6.21 9.77
CA ALA A 247 16.19 -5.47 8.71
C ALA A 247 15.67 -4.04 8.50
N PHE A 248 14.45 -3.73 8.93
CA PHE A 248 13.80 -2.43 8.74
C PHE A 248 13.44 -1.80 10.10
N ASP A 249 13.14 -0.50 10.09
CA ASP A 249 12.69 0.25 11.27
C ASP A 249 11.16 0.21 11.41
N GLY A 250 10.46 -0.09 10.33
CA GLY A 250 9.02 -0.20 10.28
C GLY A 250 8.55 -0.92 9.02
N ILE A 251 7.23 -1.06 8.90
CA ILE A 251 6.59 -1.71 7.75
C ILE A 251 5.48 -0.82 7.21
N ASN A 252 5.27 -0.85 5.90
CA ASN A 252 4.07 -0.37 5.23
C ASN A 252 3.07 -1.53 5.15
N VAL A 253 1.79 -1.28 5.50
CA VAL A 253 0.71 -2.29 5.57
C VAL A 253 -0.42 -1.90 4.64
#